data_ccdafabbd9ebe66c799b3f2d2a24a1de
#
_entry.id   ccdafabbd9ebe66c799b3f2d2a24a1de
#
_cell.length_a   1.000
_cell.length_b   1.000
_cell.length_c   1.000
_cell.angle_alpha   90.00
_cell.angle_beta   90.00
_cell.angle_gamma   90.00
#
_symmetry.space_group_name_H-M   'P 1'
#
loop_
_entity.id
_entity.type
_entity.pdbx_description
1 polymer ?
#
loop_
_entity_poly.entity_id
_entity_poly.type
_entity_poly.pdbx_seq_one_letter_code
_entity_poly.pdbx_strand_id
1 'polypeptide(L)'
;MVMVEKEQHLKMRMEHIRFGKEELERRRKSPVHIPAEHVAAQLKDHYHVYIVDPRLGFNQRTFRFWINYRALGEEMEYSGKQLGHRHTVEAVIYIHQGHGYSVIDGVKYRWEAGDLICVPVFAWHRHHNESKEDLIYFAATTGPFSMATGIALYEEENYPEYWVFAQKGEEAMKTLIPGGAEAPPGGKVDLDQSRWKPQGPRSNGEPTSAEIYFDQLNYAQEEEKRRRAGKVLVKGKELKFQPTPMGRVAYGVDAKLGFHVKVLGTLFAEIPPGKRSGAHRHIYEETNYIIAGEGYSIIEDQKVEWKNGDTLVIPVFAWHQHFNTSKETARFLVHTNRPCMESTGYIHTQQGEPADYE
;
A
#
# COMPACT_ATOMS: atom_id res chain seq x y z
N MET A 1 17.30 35.08 1.86
CA MET A 1 15.93 34.96 1.31
C MET A 1 16.04 35.08 -0.18
N VAL A 2 15.79 33.99 -0.93
CA VAL A 2 15.78 34.05 -2.39
C VAL A 2 14.49 34.74 -2.83
N MET A 3 14.59 35.98 -3.32
CA MET A 3 13.44 36.66 -3.95
C MET A 3 13.28 36.11 -5.36
N VAL A 4 12.15 35.52 -5.62
CA VAL A 4 11.76 35.05 -6.95
C VAL A 4 11.20 36.22 -7.74
N GLU A 5 11.73 36.49 -8.95
CA GLU A 5 11.26 37.57 -9.77
C GLU A 5 9.83 37.34 -10.29
N LYS A 6 9.09 38.42 -10.59
CA LYS A 6 7.67 38.39 -11.03
C LYS A 6 7.47 37.45 -12.22
N GLU A 7 8.38 37.50 -13.18
CA GLU A 7 8.35 36.62 -14.36
C GLU A 7 8.49 35.14 -14.00
N GLN A 8 9.34 34.84 -13.06
CA GLN A 8 9.55 33.47 -12.55
C GLN A 8 8.29 32.96 -11.82
N HIS A 9 7.61 33.80 -11.02
CA HIS A 9 6.33 33.45 -10.42
C HIS A 9 5.24 33.15 -11.43
N LEU A 10 5.15 33.95 -12.49
CA LEU A 10 4.19 33.70 -13.57
C LEU A 10 4.50 32.37 -14.29
N LYS A 11 5.77 32.10 -14.56
CA LYS A 11 6.22 30.84 -15.16
C LYS A 11 5.85 29.65 -14.29
N MET A 12 6.13 29.66 -13.00
CA MET A 12 5.74 28.61 -12.06
C MET A 12 4.20 28.40 -12.04
N ARG A 13 3.41 29.46 -12.09
CA ARG A 13 1.94 29.36 -12.16
C ARG A 13 1.48 28.69 -13.46
N MET A 14 2.10 29.04 -14.57
CA MET A 14 1.79 28.43 -15.88
C MET A 14 2.21 26.95 -15.92
N GLU A 15 3.32 26.59 -15.29
CA GLU A 15 3.75 25.20 -15.13
C GLU A 15 2.73 24.40 -14.32
N HIS A 16 2.17 24.95 -13.26
CA HIS A 16 1.12 24.30 -12.48
C HIS A 16 -0.13 23.99 -13.32
N ILE A 17 -0.56 24.92 -14.19
CA ILE A 17 -1.68 24.71 -15.11
C ILE A 17 -1.34 23.63 -16.15
N ARG A 18 -0.12 23.66 -16.69
CA ARG A 18 0.38 22.69 -17.68
C ARG A 18 0.43 21.28 -17.09
N PHE A 19 0.83 21.16 -15.82
CA PHE A 19 0.88 19.88 -15.11
C PHE A 19 -0.44 19.11 -15.18
N GLY A 20 -1.59 19.77 -15.04
CA GLY A 20 -2.90 19.11 -15.13
C GLY A 20 -3.16 18.47 -16.51
N LYS A 21 -2.72 19.13 -17.59
CA LYS A 21 -2.83 18.56 -18.94
C LYS A 21 -1.89 17.38 -19.15
N GLU A 22 -0.64 17.50 -18.71
CA GLU A 22 0.36 16.45 -18.79
C GLU A 22 -0.07 15.21 -17.97
N GLU A 23 -0.70 15.43 -16.83
CA GLU A 23 -1.24 14.36 -16.00
C GLU A 23 -2.38 13.60 -16.68
N LEU A 24 -3.29 14.29 -17.35
CA LEU A 24 -4.34 13.66 -18.16
C LEU A 24 -3.76 12.81 -19.30
N GLU A 25 -2.75 13.33 -20.00
CA GLU A 25 -2.07 12.57 -21.04
C GLU A 25 -1.35 11.35 -20.49
N ARG A 26 -0.68 11.50 -19.35
CA ARG A 26 0.00 10.41 -18.66
C ARG A 26 -0.98 9.30 -18.27
N ARG A 27 -2.17 9.66 -17.76
CA ARG A 27 -3.23 8.70 -17.43
C ARG A 27 -3.70 7.92 -18.66
N ARG A 28 -3.92 8.61 -19.78
CA ARG A 28 -4.34 7.98 -21.03
C ARG A 28 -3.31 7.04 -21.64
N LYS A 29 -2.02 7.30 -21.39
CA LYS A 29 -0.89 6.50 -21.90
C LYS A 29 -0.44 5.41 -20.92
N SER A 30 -0.98 5.39 -19.69
CA SER A 30 -0.62 4.40 -18.69
C SER A 30 -1.02 3.00 -19.17
N PRO A 31 -0.15 2.00 -19.03
CA PRO A 31 -0.55 0.62 -19.23
C PRO A 31 -1.73 0.25 -18.32
N VAL A 32 -2.68 -0.50 -18.85
CA VAL A 32 -3.88 -0.95 -18.11
C VAL A 32 -3.93 -2.46 -17.91
N HIS A 33 -3.01 -3.20 -18.55
CA HIS A 33 -2.99 -4.67 -18.50
C HIS A 33 -1.56 -5.21 -18.46
N ILE A 34 -1.32 -6.15 -17.59
CA ILE A 34 -0.07 -6.91 -17.48
C ILE A 34 -0.42 -8.39 -17.54
N PRO A 35 -0.09 -9.09 -18.64
CA PRO A 35 -0.31 -10.51 -18.78
C PRO A 35 0.51 -11.34 -17.78
N ALA A 36 -0.08 -12.42 -17.27
CA ALA A 36 0.58 -13.35 -16.36
C ALA A 36 1.89 -13.91 -16.91
N GLU A 37 1.93 -14.24 -18.21
CA GLU A 37 3.11 -14.76 -18.89
C GLU A 37 4.28 -13.77 -18.90
N HIS A 38 4.00 -12.46 -18.93
CA HIS A 38 5.05 -11.44 -18.83
C HIS A 38 5.72 -11.45 -17.46
N VAL A 39 4.93 -11.62 -16.39
CA VAL A 39 5.43 -11.75 -15.01
C VAL A 39 6.18 -13.07 -14.84
N ALA A 40 5.63 -14.18 -15.31
CA ALA A 40 6.25 -15.51 -15.24
C ALA A 40 7.58 -15.58 -15.98
N ALA A 41 7.73 -14.88 -17.11
CA ALA A 41 8.99 -14.82 -17.85
C ALA A 41 10.11 -14.14 -17.02
N GLN A 42 9.78 -13.09 -16.25
CA GLN A 42 10.75 -12.39 -15.41
C GLN A 42 11.10 -13.17 -14.14
N LEU A 43 10.15 -13.96 -13.59
CA LEU A 43 10.40 -14.79 -12.41
C LEU A 43 11.41 -15.93 -12.64
N LYS A 44 11.70 -16.28 -13.88
CA LYS A 44 12.76 -17.25 -14.20
C LYS A 44 14.14 -16.80 -13.77
N ASP A 45 14.37 -15.49 -13.81
CA ASP A 45 15.68 -14.87 -13.54
C ASP A 45 15.70 -14.06 -12.23
N HIS A 46 14.50 -13.81 -11.65
CA HIS A 46 14.35 -12.93 -10.49
C HIS A 46 13.32 -13.50 -9.50
N TYR A 47 13.69 -13.55 -8.25
CA TYR A 47 12.77 -13.94 -7.15
C TYR A 47 11.77 -12.82 -6.77
N HIS A 48 11.96 -11.60 -7.29
CA HIS A 48 11.16 -10.42 -6.99
C HIS A 48 10.90 -9.64 -8.30
N VAL A 49 9.63 -9.47 -8.64
CA VAL A 49 9.22 -8.76 -9.86
C VAL A 49 8.20 -7.69 -9.55
N TYR A 50 8.51 -6.44 -9.88
CA TYR A 50 7.53 -5.36 -9.85
C TYR A 50 6.55 -5.52 -11.01
N ILE A 51 5.25 -5.66 -10.69
CA ILE A 51 4.18 -5.79 -11.68
C ILE A 51 3.65 -4.41 -12.03
N VAL A 52 3.35 -3.59 -11.01
CA VAL A 52 2.88 -2.20 -11.15
C VAL A 52 3.75 -1.30 -10.30
N ASP A 53 4.39 -0.33 -10.94
CA ASP A 53 5.22 0.70 -10.27
C ASP A 53 5.24 1.96 -11.14
N PRO A 54 5.18 3.16 -10.57
CA PRO A 54 5.25 4.42 -11.35
C PRO A 54 6.47 4.49 -12.28
N ARG A 55 7.59 3.88 -11.89
CA ARG A 55 8.84 3.85 -12.67
C ARG A 55 8.72 3.00 -13.94
N LEU A 56 7.72 2.14 -14.03
CA LEU A 56 7.39 1.32 -15.20
C LEU A 56 6.36 2.01 -16.12
N GLY A 57 6.01 3.29 -15.86
CA GLY A 57 5.09 4.07 -16.67
C GLY A 57 3.62 3.98 -16.25
N PHE A 58 3.31 3.31 -15.14
CA PHE A 58 1.95 3.24 -14.61
C PHE A 58 1.49 4.56 -13.97
N ASN A 59 0.17 4.75 -13.93
CA ASN A 59 -0.42 5.96 -13.37
C ASN A 59 -0.41 6.01 -11.83
N GLN A 60 -0.23 4.88 -11.15
CA GLN A 60 -0.13 4.82 -9.69
C GLN A 60 1.00 5.71 -9.16
N ARG A 61 0.72 6.44 -8.07
CA ARG A 61 1.69 7.32 -7.40
C ARG A 61 1.86 7.00 -5.93
N THR A 62 0.88 6.31 -5.33
CA THR A 62 0.85 6.09 -3.88
C THR A 62 1.27 4.69 -3.48
N PHE A 63 1.02 3.71 -4.32
CA PHE A 63 1.44 2.33 -4.05
C PHE A 63 1.95 1.66 -5.31
N ARG A 64 2.66 0.55 -5.11
CA ARG A 64 3.14 -0.38 -6.12
C ARG A 64 2.68 -1.79 -5.79
N PHE A 65 2.66 -2.65 -6.78
CA PHE A 65 2.28 -4.05 -6.65
C PHE A 65 3.38 -4.93 -7.24
N TRP A 66 3.75 -5.99 -6.53
CA TRP A 66 4.84 -6.87 -6.91
C TRP A 66 4.59 -8.30 -6.44
N ILE A 67 5.28 -9.25 -7.07
CA ILE A 67 5.28 -10.67 -6.71
C ILE A 67 6.64 -11.05 -6.16
N ASN A 68 6.64 -11.93 -5.18
CA ASN A 68 7.82 -12.59 -4.68
C ASN A 68 7.64 -14.11 -4.77
N TYR A 69 8.69 -14.75 -5.26
CA TYR A 69 8.80 -16.19 -5.38
C TYR A 69 9.97 -16.66 -4.54
N ARG A 70 9.74 -17.68 -3.73
CA ARG A 70 10.81 -18.32 -2.95
C ARG A 70 10.77 -19.82 -3.22
N ALA A 71 11.88 -20.31 -3.79
CA ALA A 71 12.03 -21.72 -4.06
C ALA A 71 12.00 -22.56 -2.76
N LEU A 72 11.60 -23.81 -2.92
CA LEU A 72 11.65 -24.81 -1.85
C LEU A 72 13.09 -24.91 -1.32
N GLY A 73 13.28 -24.84 -0.01
CA GLY A 73 14.59 -24.95 0.65
C GLY A 73 15.27 -23.61 0.96
N GLU A 74 14.72 -22.48 0.53
CA GLU A 74 15.14 -21.15 1.02
C GLU A 74 14.55 -20.88 2.40
N GLU A 75 14.84 -21.74 3.36
CA GLU A 75 14.42 -21.58 4.75
C GLU A 75 15.25 -20.50 5.43
N MET A 76 14.57 -19.49 5.95
CA MET A 76 15.15 -18.60 6.93
C MET A 76 14.75 -19.09 8.32
N GLU A 77 15.60 -19.86 8.96
CA GLU A 77 15.36 -20.31 10.35
C GLU A 77 15.18 -19.11 11.28
N TYR A 78 14.07 -19.10 12.00
CA TYR A 78 13.82 -18.13 13.04
C TYR A 78 14.39 -18.64 14.38
N SER A 79 15.51 -18.07 14.80
CA SER A 79 16.17 -18.43 16.07
C SER A 79 15.56 -17.75 17.31
N GLY A 80 14.45 -17.04 17.17
CA GLY A 80 13.81 -16.28 18.25
C GLY A 80 14.46 -14.91 18.55
N LYS A 81 15.66 -14.67 18.04
CA LYS A 81 16.40 -13.40 18.24
C LYS A 81 16.42 -12.51 16.99
N GLN A 82 15.97 -13.03 15.86
CA GLN A 82 16.02 -12.30 14.59
C GLN A 82 14.76 -11.46 14.42
N LEU A 83 14.94 -10.16 14.32
CA LEU A 83 13.86 -9.19 14.13
C LEU A 83 13.44 -9.06 12.65
N GLY A 84 14.36 -9.26 11.71
CA GLY A 84 14.15 -9.10 10.29
C GLY A 84 14.42 -7.67 9.82
N HIS A 85 13.41 -7.03 9.25
CA HIS A 85 13.50 -5.65 8.80
C HIS A 85 12.25 -4.85 9.18
N ARG A 86 12.33 -3.52 9.05
CA ARG A 86 11.19 -2.62 9.19
C ARG A 86 11.30 -1.45 8.21
N HIS A 87 10.15 -0.88 7.87
CA HIS A 87 10.07 0.24 6.94
C HIS A 87 8.86 1.14 7.20
N THR A 88 8.91 2.37 6.72
CA THR A 88 7.82 3.34 6.84
C THR A 88 6.72 3.17 5.80
N VAL A 89 6.81 2.18 4.91
CA VAL A 89 5.76 1.87 3.95
C VAL A 89 4.72 0.94 4.57
N GLU A 90 3.45 1.13 4.24
CA GLU A 90 2.42 0.13 4.50
C GLU A 90 2.61 -1.03 3.53
N ALA A 91 2.41 -2.24 4.00
CA ALA A 91 2.46 -3.43 3.17
C ALA A 91 1.27 -4.35 3.45
N VAL A 92 0.59 -4.77 2.38
CA VAL A 92 -0.41 -5.82 2.42
C VAL A 92 0.06 -6.95 1.51
N ILE A 93 0.21 -8.12 2.09
CA ILE A 93 0.73 -9.32 1.44
C ILE A 93 -0.42 -10.31 1.27
N TYR A 94 -0.64 -10.79 0.05
CA TYR A 94 -1.55 -11.89 -0.28
C TYR A 94 -0.76 -13.16 -0.51
N ILE A 95 -1.07 -14.21 0.23
CA ILE A 95 -0.45 -15.52 0.05
C ILE A 95 -1.18 -16.24 -1.09
N HIS A 96 -0.50 -16.39 -2.22
CA HIS A 96 -1.04 -17.07 -3.38
C HIS A 96 -0.85 -18.60 -3.28
N GLN A 97 0.33 -19.02 -2.82
CA GLN A 97 0.70 -20.43 -2.68
C GLN A 97 1.62 -20.61 -1.47
N GLY A 98 1.48 -21.75 -0.79
CA GLY A 98 2.28 -22.10 0.37
C GLY A 98 1.60 -21.77 1.70
N HIS A 99 2.30 -22.08 2.79
CA HIS A 99 1.89 -21.79 4.17
C HIS A 99 3.11 -21.54 5.05
N GLY A 100 2.89 -20.81 6.14
CA GLY A 100 3.98 -20.49 7.05
C GLY A 100 3.55 -19.53 8.14
N TYR A 101 4.46 -18.68 8.56
CA TYR A 101 4.16 -17.64 9.54
C TYR A 101 5.00 -16.39 9.33
N SER A 102 4.49 -15.31 9.88
CA SER A 102 5.24 -14.06 10.04
C SER A 102 5.43 -13.78 11.52
N VAL A 103 6.59 -13.24 11.88
CA VAL A 103 6.81 -12.63 13.20
C VAL A 103 6.78 -11.13 13.00
N ILE A 104 5.84 -10.46 13.66
CA ILE A 104 5.65 -9.00 13.54
C ILE A 104 5.64 -8.42 14.96
N ASP A 105 6.59 -7.53 15.25
CA ASP A 105 6.86 -6.99 16.61
C ASP A 105 6.90 -8.09 17.70
N GLY A 106 7.52 -9.23 17.36
CA GLY A 106 7.67 -10.39 18.26
C GLY A 106 6.46 -11.32 18.36
N VAL A 107 5.35 -11.01 17.68
CA VAL A 107 4.13 -11.86 17.67
C VAL A 107 4.11 -12.72 16.41
N LYS A 108 3.84 -14.02 16.60
CA LYS A 108 3.78 -15.01 15.50
C LYS A 108 2.37 -15.11 14.93
N TYR A 109 2.24 -14.90 13.62
CA TYR A 109 0.99 -14.98 12.85
C TYR A 109 1.11 -16.08 11.80
N ARG A 110 0.31 -17.15 11.90
CA ARG A 110 0.29 -18.26 10.94
C ARG A 110 -0.65 -17.97 9.78
N TRP A 111 -0.18 -18.19 8.57
CA TRP A 111 -0.91 -17.96 7.32
C TRP A 111 -0.82 -19.16 6.38
N GLU A 112 -1.78 -19.22 5.47
CA GLU A 112 -1.91 -20.20 4.39
C GLU A 112 -2.36 -19.52 3.10
N ALA A 113 -2.34 -20.23 1.97
CA ALA A 113 -2.82 -19.68 0.70
C ALA A 113 -4.24 -19.11 0.84
N GLY A 114 -4.47 -17.93 0.27
CA GLY A 114 -5.71 -17.15 0.37
C GLY A 114 -5.74 -16.12 1.50
N ASP A 115 -4.81 -16.17 2.46
CA ASP A 115 -4.73 -15.21 3.58
C ASP A 115 -4.10 -13.88 3.16
N LEU A 116 -4.43 -12.81 3.92
CA LEU A 116 -3.75 -11.51 3.82
C LEU A 116 -3.00 -11.21 5.12
N ILE A 117 -1.80 -10.64 4.96
CA ILE A 117 -0.99 -10.12 6.06
C ILE A 117 -0.86 -8.61 5.84
N CYS A 118 -1.26 -7.82 6.83
CA CYS A 118 -1.02 -6.39 6.89
C CYS A 118 0.18 -6.13 7.79
N VAL A 119 1.28 -5.66 7.23
CA VAL A 119 2.46 -5.28 8.00
C VAL A 119 2.30 -3.82 8.43
N PRO A 120 2.18 -3.53 9.74
CA PRO A 120 2.07 -2.17 10.23
C PRO A 120 3.33 -1.36 9.92
N VAL A 121 3.14 -0.07 9.66
CA VAL A 121 4.25 0.86 9.43
C VAL A 121 5.28 0.77 10.56
N PHE A 122 6.54 0.60 10.18
CA PHE A 122 7.70 0.55 11.07
C PHE A 122 7.70 -0.59 12.12
N ALA A 123 6.85 -1.61 11.92
CA ALA A 123 6.91 -2.83 12.72
C ALA A 123 8.06 -3.73 12.25
N TRP A 124 8.86 -4.26 13.16
CA TRP A 124 9.83 -5.30 12.84
C TRP A 124 9.11 -6.54 12.34
N HIS A 125 9.49 -7.06 11.17
CA HIS A 125 8.81 -8.20 10.60
C HIS A 125 9.73 -9.12 9.81
N ARG A 126 9.35 -10.40 9.78
CA ARG A 126 10.01 -11.48 9.07
C ARG A 126 8.99 -12.53 8.67
N HIS A 127 9.17 -13.14 7.50
CA HIS A 127 8.29 -14.17 6.96
C HIS A 127 9.03 -15.50 6.84
N HIS A 128 8.36 -16.62 7.21
CA HIS A 128 8.92 -17.96 7.18
C HIS A 128 8.02 -18.89 6.39
N ASN A 129 8.58 -19.55 5.37
CA ASN A 129 7.92 -20.62 4.65
C ASN A 129 8.04 -21.93 5.47
N GLU A 130 6.90 -22.55 5.80
CA GLU A 130 6.85 -23.88 6.43
C GLU A 130 6.31 -24.95 5.46
N SER A 131 5.95 -24.55 4.23
CA SER A 131 5.41 -25.47 3.22
C SER A 131 6.50 -26.33 2.60
N LYS A 132 6.08 -27.45 2.03
CA LYS A 132 6.93 -28.32 1.18
C LYS A 132 6.86 -27.94 -0.30
N GLU A 133 6.27 -26.81 -0.61
CA GLU A 133 6.12 -26.25 -1.93
C GLU A 133 6.68 -24.82 -1.96
N ASP A 134 6.91 -24.32 -3.17
CA ASP A 134 7.38 -22.97 -3.35
C ASP A 134 6.37 -21.96 -2.77
N LEU A 135 6.87 -20.96 -2.08
CA LEU A 135 6.08 -19.85 -1.58
C LEU A 135 5.92 -18.81 -2.68
N ILE A 136 4.68 -18.48 -3.02
CA ILE A 136 4.34 -17.38 -3.92
C ILE A 136 3.44 -16.41 -3.18
N TYR A 137 3.84 -15.16 -3.11
CA TYR A 137 3.02 -14.11 -2.54
C TYR A 137 3.10 -12.82 -3.32
N PHE A 138 2.02 -12.07 -3.31
CA PHE A 138 1.91 -10.74 -3.88
C PHE A 138 1.90 -9.72 -2.77
N ALA A 139 2.51 -8.56 -2.99
CA ALA A 139 2.45 -7.47 -2.04
C ALA A 139 2.13 -6.14 -2.72
N ALA A 140 1.22 -5.41 -2.11
CA ALA A 140 1.03 -3.99 -2.36
C ALA A 140 1.72 -3.20 -1.26
N THR A 141 2.52 -2.21 -1.64
CA THR A 141 3.28 -1.37 -0.69
C THR A 141 3.23 0.10 -1.07
N THR A 142 3.19 0.98 -0.07
CA THR A 142 3.13 2.44 -0.25
C THR A 142 4.51 3.09 -0.49
N GLY A 143 5.46 2.32 -1.05
CA GLY A 143 6.80 2.81 -1.37
C GLY A 143 6.81 4.09 -2.22
N PRO A 144 6.05 4.18 -3.32
CA PRO A 144 5.99 5.40 -4.13
C PRO A 144 5.55 6.64 -3.34
N PHE A 145 4.53 6.51 -2.47
CA PHE A 145 4.08 7.58 -1.58
C PHE A 145 5.19 8.01 -0.62
N SER A 146 5.83 7.06 0.05
CA SER A 146 6.90 7.33 1.01
C SER A 146 8.12 7.98 0.35
N MET A 147 8.48 7.55 -0.87
CA MET A 147 9.56 8.18 -1.64
C MET A 147 9.21 9.60 -2.07
N ALA A 148 7.99 9.83 -2.57
CA ALA A 148 7.54 11.15 -3.02
C ALA A 148 7.48 12.17 -1.87
N THR A 149 7.18 11.73 -0.65
CA THR A 149 7.08 12.57 0.55
C THR A 149 8.39 12.65 1.34
N GLY A 150 9.44 11.93 0.93
CA GLY A 150 10.74 11.95 1.60
C GLY A 150 10.81 11.19 2.93
N ILE A 151 9.79 10.35 3.23
CA ILE A 151 9.72 9.57 4.48
C ILE A 151 10.04 8.08 4.30
N ALA A 152 10.65 7.69 3.16
CA ALA A 152 11.01 6.30 2.91
C ALA A 152 12.22 5.89 3.76
N LEU A 153 11.93 5.28 4.90
CA LEU A 153 12.93 4.69 5.81
C LEU A 153 12.87 3.17 5.71
N TYR A 154 14.04 2.55 5.73
CA TYR A 154 14.21 1.10 5.72
C TYR A 154 15.37 0.72 6.63
N GLU A 155 15.16 -0.22 7.54
CA GLU A 155 16.16 -0.73 8.45
C GLU A 155 16.15 -2.25 8.44
N GLU A 156 17.31 -2.87 8.46
CA GLU A 156 17.49 -4.32 8.66
C GLU A 156 18.20 -4.59 9.97
N GLU A 157 17.86 -5.68 10.63
CA GLU A 157 18.45 -6.07 11.90
C GLU A 157 19.97 -6.21 11.83
N ASN A 158 20.47 -6.81 10.73
CA ASN A 158 21.90 -7.02 10.53
C ASN A 158 22.62 -5.78 10.01
N TYR A 159 21.86 -4.82 9.45
CA TYR A 159 22.38 -3.58 8.85
C TYR A 159 21.39 -2.43 9.10
N PRO A 160 21.15 -2.05 10.38
CA PRO A 160 20.12 -1.04 10.69
C PRO A 160 20.37 0.31 10.03
N GLU A 161 21.62 0.57 9.66
CA GLU A 161 22.09 1.82 9.06
C GLU A 161 22.27 1.73 7.54
N TYR A 162 22.02 0.54 6.97
CA TYR A 162 22.30 0.25 5.56
C TYR A 162 21.65 1.24 4.58
N TRP A 163 20.38 1.56 4.78
CA TRP A 163 19.71 2.47 3.86
C TRP A 163 20.24 3.90 3.95
N VAL A 164 20.63 4.37 5.15
CA VAL A 164 21.23 5.69 5.36
C VAL A 164 22.57 5.76 4.66
N PHE A 165 23.40 4.73 4.85
CA PHE A 165 24.68 4.59 4.19
C PHE A 165 24.54 4.55 2.66
N ALA A 166 23.60 3.73 2.14
CA ALA A 166 23.39 3.59 0.70
C ALA A 166 22.91 4.88 0.04
N GLN A 167 22.13 5.70 0.74
CA GLN A 167 21.58 6.93 0.16
C GLN A 167 22.43 8.18 0.37
N LYS A 168 23.07 8.32 1.51
CA LYS A 168 23.73 9.56 1.90
C LYS A 168 25.21 9.42 2.27
N GLY A 169 25.69 8.18 2.33
CA GLY A 169 27.05 7.89 2.75
C GLY A 169 27.25 7.99 4.28
N GLU A 170 28.44 7.65 4.71
CA GLU A 170 28.80 7.46 6.12
C GLU A 170 28.59 8.72 6.99
N GLU A 171 28.81 9.90 6.45
CA GLU A 171 28.67 11.16 7.19
C GLU A 171 27.23 11.42 7.63
N ALA A 172 26.27 11.05 6.81
CA ALA A 172 24.84 11.24 7.12
C ALA A 172 24.33 10.29 8.21
N MET A 173 24.98 9.17 8.44
CA MET A 173 24.62 8.22 9.50
C MET A 173 24.77 8.87 10.89
N LYS A 174 25.76 9.72 11.06
CA LYS A 174 26.01 10.44 12.33
C LYS A 174 24.88 11.37 12.74
N THR A 175 24.06 11.81 11.77
CA THR A 175 22.99 12.78 11.98
C THR A 175 21.59 12.16 12.03
N LEU A 176 21.42 10.93 11.57
CA LEU A 176 20.10 10.29 11.43
C LEU A 176 19.82 9.18 12.44
N ILE A 177 20.84 8.72 13.17
CA ILE A 177 20.68 7.65 14.16
C ILE A 177 20.26 8.25 15.48
N PRO A 178 19.11 7.82 16.05
CA PRO A 178 18.74 8.22 17.41
C PRO A 178 19.86 7.82 18.41
N GLY A 179 20.46 8.80 19.06
CA GLY A 179 21.61 8.61 19.96
C GLY A 179 22.97 8.88 19.34
N GLY A 180 23.09 9.00 17.99
CA GLY A 180 24.28 9.43 17.28
C GLY A 180 24.21 10.87 16.78
N ALA A 181 23.02 11.49 16.80
CA ALA A 181 22.87 12.90 16.46
C ALA A 181 23.52 13.76 17.57
N GLU A 182 24.47 14.60 17.20
CA GLU A 182 24.87 15.68 18.11
C GLU A 182 23.66 16.56 18.39
N ALA A 183 23.45 16.87 19.65
CA ALA A 183 22.42 17.81 20.03
C ALA A 183 22.67 19.16 19.30
N PRO A 184 21.63 19.87 18.86
CA PRO A 184 21.79 21.20 18.29
C PRO A 184 22.61 22.07 19.24
N PRO A 185 23.43 23.01 18.73
CA PRO A 185 24.27 23.86 19.56
C PRO A 185 23.48 24.45 20.71
N GLY A 186 23.88 24.14 21.97
CA GLY A 186 23.30 24.68 23.19
C GLY A 186 22.24 23.82 23.88
N GLY A 187 21.93 22.59 23.44
CA GLY A 187 20.89 21.80 24.10
C GLY A 187 21.17 20.30 24.17
N LYS A 188 20.74 19.66 25.25
CA LYS A 188 20.57 18.20 25.31
C LYS A 188 19.27 17.85 24.62
N VAL A 189 19.27 16.86 23.71
CA VAL A 189 18.04 16.30 23.17
C VAL A 189 17.32 15.56 24.30
N ASP A 190 16.16 16.05 24.68
CA ASP A 190 15.30 15.39 25.65
C ASP A 190 14.32 14.49 24.89
N LEU A 191 14.59 13.20 24.90
CA LEU A 191 13.71 12.19 24.28
C LEU A 191 12.53 11.80 25.18
N ASP A 192 12.51 12.26 26.44
CA ASP A 192 11.37 12.01 27.34
C ASP A 192 10.27 13.05 27.12
N GLN A 193 9.43 12.78 26.11
CA GLN A 193 8.27 13.61 25.81
C GLN A 193 7.17 13.55 26.89
N SER A 194 7.29 12.66 27.89
CA SER A 194 6.32 12.55 28.99
C SER A 194 6.23 13.82 29.85
N ARG A 195 7.26 14.67 29.80
CA ARG A 195 7.30 15.96 30.46
C ARG A 195 6.49 17.04 29.74
N TRP A 196 6.23 16.88 28.47
CA TRP A 196 5.50 17.84 27.67
C TRP A 196 4.00 17.57 27.78
N LYS A 197 3.38 18.11 28.81
CA LYS A 197 1.94 18.03 29.01
C LYS A 197 1.35 19.43 29.09
N PRO A 198 0.14 19.65 28.54
CA PRO A 198 -0.58 20.91 28.79
C PRO A 198 -0.72 21.11 30.30
N GLN A 199 -0.42 22.30 30.77
CA GLN A 199 -0.67 22.65 32.17
C GLN A 199 -2.15 23.01 32.33
N GLY A 200 -2.88 22.22 33.10
CA GLY A 200 -4.28 22.46 33.41
C GLY A 200 -5.27 21.53 32.66
N PRO A 201 -6.56 21.62 32.97
CA PRO A 201 -7.60 20.90 32.29
C PRO A 201 -7.71 21.37 30.84
N ARG A 202 -8.09 20.45 29.92
CA ARG A 202 -8.41 20.83 28.53
C ARG A 202 -9.55 21.85 28.52
N SER A 203 -9.47 22.79 27.57
CA SER A 203 -10.55 23.72 27.31
C SER A 203 -11.84 22.99 26.96
N ASN A 204 -12.98 23.47 27.48
CA ASN A 204 -14.29 22.91 27.12
C ASN A 204 -14.83 23.47 25.78
N GLY A 205 -14.02 24.21 25.04
CA GLY A 205 -14.36 24.84 23.77
C GLY A 205 -13.36 24.51 22.69
N GLU A 206 -13.02 25.51 21.86
CA GLU A 206 -11.96 25.36 20.86
C GLU A 206 -10.60 25.12 21.54
N PRO A 207 -9.78 24.20 21.00
CA PRO A 207 -8.48 23.93 21.57
C PRO A 207 -7.57 25.17 21.46
N THR A 208 -6.83 25.44 22.50
CA THR A 208 -5.80 26.48 22.50
C THR A 208 -4.60 26.07 21.64
N SER A 209 -3.79 27.04 21.19
CA SER A 209 -2.56 26.76 20.44
C SER A 209 -1.60 25.85 21.21
N ALA A 210 -1.56 25.95 22.55
CA ALA A 210 -0.75 25.06 23.36
C ALA A 210 -1.28 23.61 23.32
N GLU A 211 -2.60 23.42 23.42
CA GLU A 211 -3.21 22.09 23.33
C GLU A 211 -2.94 21.46 21.95
N ILE A 212 -3.09 22.22 20.86
CA ILE A 212 -2.77 21.74 19.50
C ILE A 212 -1.31 21.30 19.40
N TYR A 213 -0.38 22.11 19.95
CA TYR A 213 1.05 21.78 19.93
C TYR A 213 1.36 20.51 20.74
N PHE A 214 0.79 20.38 21.93
CA PHE A 214 1.00 19.18 22.76
C PHE A 214 0.34 17.94 22.15
N ASP A 215 -0.80 18.07 21.50
CA ASP A 215 -1.43 16.96 20.76
C ASP A 215 -0.52 16.52 19.60
N GLN A 216 0.15 17.46 18.93
CA GLN A 216 1.13 17.12 17.88
C GLN A 216 2.34 16.36 18.44
N LEU A 217 2.89 16.76 19.60
CA LEU A 217 4.00 16.05 20.24
C LEU A 217 3.60 14.65 20.70
N ASN A 218 2.39 14.48 21.20
CA ASN A 218 1.88 13.20 21.67
C ASN A 218 1.38 12.30 20.55
N TYR A 219 1.16 12.85 19.35
CA TYR A 219 0.57 12.09 18.22
C TYR A 219 1.37 10.84 17.88
N ALA A 220 2.69 10.91 17.84
CA ALA A 220 3.55 9.78 17.51
C ALA A 220 3.40 8.62 18.50
N GLN A 221 3.28 8.90 19.80
CA GLN A 221 3.09 7.89 20.84
C GLN A 221 1.71 7.23 20.73
N GLU A 222 0.67 8.02 20.48
CA GLU A 222 -0.68 7.50 20.31
C GLU A 222 -0.80 6.69 19.01
N GLU A 223 -0.12 7.10 17.96
CA GLU A 223 -0.08 6.38 16.69
C GLU A 223 0.67 5.04 16.83
N GLU A 224 1.74 4.99 17.60
CA GLU A 224 2.43 3.74 17.92
C GLU A 224 1.52 2.76 18.68
N LYS A 225 0.74 3.25 19.63
CA LYS A 225 -0.24 2.42 20.36
C LYS A 225 -1.30 1.86 19.39
N ARG A 226 -1.85 2.71 18.51
CA ARG A 226 -2.82 2.29 17.48
C ARG A 226 -2.22 1.24 16.54
N ARG A 227 -0.98 1.44 16.13
CA ARG A 227 -0.23 0.51 15.28
C ARG A 227 -0.10 -0.87 15.94
N ARG A 228 0.35 -0.90 17.20
CA ARG A 228 0.51 -2.15 17.97
C ARG A 228 -0.81 -2.87 18.25
N ALA A 229 -1.90 -2.13 18.37
CA ALA A 229 -3.25 -2.67 18.56
C ALA A 229 -3.94 -3.06 17.25
N GLY A 230 -3.38 -2.71 16.10
CA GLY A 230 -3.94 -2.98 14.78
C GLY A 230 -3.97 -4.47 14.45
N LYS A 231 -4.99 -4.86 13.69
CA LYS A 231 -5.05 -6.21 13.11
C LYS A 231 -3.91 -6.42 12.12
N VAL A 232 -3.41 -7.66 12.04
CA VAL A 232 -2.30 -8.04 11.16
C VAL A 232 -2.72 -9.08 10.14
N LEU A 233 -3.62 -10.00 10.48
CA LEU A 233 -3.95 -11.17 9.66
C LEU A 233 -5.43 -11.20 9.31
N VAL A 234 -5.73 -11.52 8.04
CA VAL A 234 -7.07 -11.89 7.54
C VAL A 234 -7.01 -13.33 7.05
N LYS A 235 -7.87 -14.17 7.58
CA LYS A 235 -8.06 -15.53 7.05
C LYS A 235 -8.94 -15.49 5.82
N GLY A 236 -8.42 -15.92 4.66
CA GLY A 236 -9.15 -15.91 3.39
C GLY A 236 -10.49 -16.63 3.45
N LYS A 237 -10.54 -17.75 4.19
CA LYS A 237 -11.77 -18.54 4.43
C LYS A 237 -12.83 -17.84 5.31
N GLU A 238 -12.47 -16.77 6.00
CA GLU A 238 -13.37 -16.00 6.87
C GLU A 238 -13.94 -14.75 6.17
N LEU A 239 -13.48 -14.46 4.94
CA LEU A 239 -13.98 -13.35 4.14
C LEU A 239 -15.49 -13.49 3.86
N LYS A 240 -16.23 -12.41 4.10
CA LYS A 240 -17.68 -12.37 3.89
C LYS A 240 -18.00 -11.44 2.73
N PHE A 241 -18.33 -12.02 1.59
CA PHE A 241 -18.76 -11.27 0.43
C PHE A 241 -20.16 -10.70 0.64
N GLN A 242 -20.32 -9.43 0.34
CA GLN A 242 -21.58 -8.69 0.44
C GLN A 242 -21.93 -8.08 -0.92
N PRO A 243 -23.23 -8.03 -1.29
CA PRO A 243 -23.65 -7.34 -2.49
C PRO A 243 -23.47 -5.82 -2.35
N THR A 244 -23.05 -5.20 -3.43
CA THR A 244 -22.93 -3.75 -3.60
C THR A 244 -23.35 -3.38 -5.01
N PRO A 245 -23.59 -2.09 -5.33
CA PRO A 245 -23.86 -1.69 -6.72
C PRO A 245 -22.73 -2.05 -7.70
N MET A 246 -21.49 -2.23 -7.21
CA MET A 246 -20.36 -2.66 -8.04
C MET A 246 -20.32 -4.18 -8.26
N GLY A 247 -20.98 -4.96 -7.39
CA GLY A 247 -20.95 -6.42 -7.36
C GLY A 247 -20.69 -6.94 -5.96
N ARG A 248 -20.33 -8.22 -5.84
CA ARG A 248 -20.03 -8.85 -4.54
C ARG A 248 -18.60 -8.55 -4.13
N VAL A 249 -18.42 -7.95 -2.96
CA VAL A 249 -17.11 -7.57 -2.43
C VAL A 249 -16.93 -8.05 -0.99
N ALA A 250 -15.68 -8.32 -0.63
CA ALA A 250 -15.26 -8.59 0.75
C ALA A 250 -14.04 -7.74 1.08
N TYR A 251 -14.15 -6.80 1.99
CA TYR A 251 -13.01 -6.02 2.46
C TYR A 251 -12.09 -6.89 3.32
N GLY A 252 -10.82 -6.96 2.93
CA GLY A 252 -9.78 -7.68 3.67
C GLY A 252 -9.03 -6.76 4.61
N VAL A 253 -8.35 -5.74 4.08
CA VAL A 253 -7.58 -4.77 4.86
C VAL A 253 -8.14 -3.37 4.66
N ASP A 254 -8.57 -2.75 5.74
CA ASP A 254 -9.11 -1.39 5.77
C ASP A 254 -9.00 -0.82 7.19
N ALA A 255 -8.77 0.47 7.33
CA ALA A 255 -8.71 1.14 8.63
C ALA A 255 -10.02 0.96 9.44
N LYS A 256 -11.17 0.95 8.77
CA LYS A 256 -12.50 0.74 9.39
C LYS A 256 -12.70 -0.67 9.94
N LEU A 257 -11.86 -1.63 9.51
CA LEU A 257 -11.85 -2.99 10.04
C LEU A 257 -10.85 -3.18 11.19
N GLY A 258 -10.15 -2.11 11.60
CA GLY A 258 -9.19 -2.12 12.70
C GLY A 258 -7.75 -2.44 12.26
N PHE A 259 -7.43 -2.32 10.98
CA PHE A 259 -6.04 -2.37 10.50
C PHE A 259 -5.39 -1.00 10.61
N HIS A 260 -4.09 -0.99 10.90
CA HIS A 260 -3.31 0.23 10.92
C HIS A 260 -2.80 0.57 9.51
N VAL A 261 -3.69 1.04 8.67
CA VAL A 261 -3.43 1.52 7.31
C VAL A 261 -4.03 2.92 7.13
N LYS A 262 -3.33 3.79 6.41
CA LYS A 262 -3.75 5.16 6.12
C LYS A 262 -3.84 5.43 4.63
N VAL A 263 -3.04 4.72 3.85
CA VAL A 263 -2.93 4.92 2.40
C VAL A 263 -3.55 3.76 1.65
N LEU A 264 -3.25 2.53 2.04
CA LEU A 264 -3.58 1.33 1.29
C LEU A 264 -4.82 0.62 1.84
N GLY A 265 -5.74 0.26 0.96
CA GLY A 265 -6.87 -0.62 1.24
C GLY A 265 -6.85 -1.84 0.32
N THR A 266 -7.35 -2.97 0.80
CA THR A 266 -7.41 -4.21 0.02
C THR A 266 -8.76 -4.88 0.20
N LEU A 267 -9.35 -5.29 -0.91
CA LEU A 267 -10.61 -6.03 -0.94
C LEU A 267 -10.55 -7.14 -1.99
N PHE A 268 -11.50 -8.06 -1.91
CA PHE A 268 -11.77 -9.04 -2.96
C PHE A 268 -13.08 -8.71 -3.63
N ALA A 269 -13.15 -8.91 -4.95
CA ALA A 269 -14.37 -8.79 -5.73
C ALA A 269 -14.66 -10.12 -6.44
N GLU A 270 -15.94 -10.45 -6.57
CA GLU A 270 -16.42 -11.65 -7.29
C GLU A 270 -17.44 -11.26 -8.34
N ILE A 271 -17.33 -11.90 -9.51
CA ILE A 271 -18.31 -11.81 -10.60
C ILE A 271 -18.72 -13.23 -10.99
N PRO A 272 -19.99 -13.63 -10.82
CA PRO A 272 -20.48 -14.94 -11.20
C PRO A 272 -20.32 -15.21 -12.71
N PRO A 273 -20.42 -16.48 -13.16
CA PRO A 273 -20.33 -16.85 -14.57
C PRO A 273 -21.31 -16.08 -15.45
N GLY A 274 -20.81 -15.52 -16.55
CA GLY A 274 -21.62 -14.80 -17.54
C GLY A 274 -22.19 -13.45 -17.05
N LYS A 275 -21.76 -12.97 -15.89
CA LYS A 275 -22.21 -11.72 -15.26
C LYS A 275 -21.20 -10.59 -15.42
N ARG A 276 -21.62 -9.37 -15.06
CA ARG A 276 -20.79 -8.17 -15.14
C ARG A 276 -20.86 -7.36 -13.84
N SER A 277 -19.78 -6.69 -13.50
CA SER A 277 -19.76 -5.72 -12.41
C SER A 277 -20.60 -4.46 -12.73
N GLY A 278 -20.88 -3.64 -11.75
CA GLY A 278 -21.38 -2.29 -11.99
C GLY A 278 -20.34 -1.43 -12.73
N ALA A 279 -20.82 -0.56 -13.62
CA ALA A 279 -19.99 0.44 -14.25
C ALA A 279 -19.75 1.59 -13.25
N HIS A 280 -18.50 2.00 -13.05
CA HIS A 280 -18.19 3.09 -12.12
C HIS A 280 -16.84 3.76 -12.44
N ARG A 281 -16.58 4.89 -11.80
CA ARG A 281 -15.28 5.53 -11.77
C ARG A 281 -15.03 6.21 -10.43
N HIS A 282 -13.77 6.38 -10.08
CA HIS A 282 -13.36 6.97 -8.82
C HIS A 282 -12.00 7.66 -8.92
N ILE A 283 -11.73 8.61 -8.03
CA ILE A 283 -10.49 9.39 -8.05
C ILE A 283 -9.32 8.70 -7.30
N TYR A 284 -9.53 7.54 -6.73
CA TYR A 284 -8.45 6.76 -6.14
C TYR A 284 -7.83 5.78 -7.16
N GLU A 285 -6.60 5.39 -6.90
CA GLU A 285 -5.85 4.41 -7.67
C GLU A 285 -6.38 3.01 -7.40
N GLU A 286 -6.36 2.15 -8.41
CA GLU A 286 -6.79 0.76 -8.29
C GLU A 286 -5.93 -0.17 -9.12
N THR A 287 -5.61 -1.34 -8.54
CA THR A 287 -4.93 -2.46 -9.18
C THR A 287 -5.68 -3.74 -8.87
N ASN A 288 -6.03 -4.51 -9.89
CA ASN A 288 -6.81 -5.75 -9.81
C ASN A 288 -5.95 -6.92 -10.28
N TYR A 289 -5.57 -7.82 -9.38
CA TYR A 289 -4.98 -9.10 -9.73
C TYR A 289 -6.07 -10.16 -9.89
N ILE A 290 -6.06 -10.89 -10.99
CA ILE A 290 -7.07 -11.90 -11.32
C ILE A 290 -6.68 -13.21 -10.64
N ILE A 291 -7.39 -13.59 -9.57
CA ILE A 291 -7.15 -14.83 -8.83
C ILE A 291 -7.75 -16.04 -9.56
N ALA A 292 -8.91 -15.86 -10.21
CA ALA A 292 -9.62 -16.91 -10.91
C ALA A 292 -10.52 -16.32 -12.01
N GLY A 293 -10.82 -17.14 -13.02
CA GLY A 293 -11.71 -16.79 -14.12
C GLY A 293 -11.01 -16.12 -15.29
N GLU A 294 -11.79 -15.83 -16.32
CA GLU A 294 -11.40 -15.11 -17.52
C GLU A 294 -12.54 -14.21 -18.02
N GLY A 295 -12.21 -13.16 -18.74
CA GLY A 295 -13.19 -12.23 -19.23
C GLY A 295 -12.58 -11.02 -19.91
N TYR A 296 -13.31 -9.91 -19.85
CA TYR A 296 -12.79 -8.64 -20.33
C TYR A 296 -13.28 -7.49 -19.48
N SER A 297 -12.56 -6.39 -19.55
CA SER A 297 -12.96 -5.11 -18.93
C SER A 297 -13.10 -4.05 -20.01
N ILE A 298 -14.06 -3.17 -19.85
CA ILE A 298 -14.10 -1.91 -20.56
C ILE A 298 -13.50 -0.87 -19.63
N ILE A 299 -12.40 -0.25 -20.04
CA ILE A 299 -11.72 0.82 -19.31
C ILE A 299 -11.66 2.02 -20.24
N GLU A 300 -12.47 3.05 -19.96
CA GLU A 300 -12.80 4.13 -20.90
C GLU A 300 -13.33 3.55 -22.22
N ASP A 301 -12.62 3.73 -23.31
CA ASP A 301 -12.94 3.24 -24.65
C ASP A 301 -12.19 1.95 -25.04
N GLN A 302 -11.40 1.38 -24.12
CA GLN A 302 -10.57 0.21 -24.37
C GLN A 302 -11.25 -1.06 -23.85
N LYS A 303 -11.37 -2.06 -24.71
CA LYS A 303 -11.69 -3.44 -24.32
C LYS A 303 -10.37 -4.19 -24.01
N VAL A 304 -10.24 -4.65 -22.79
CA VAL A 304 -9.05 -5.37 -22.29
C VAL A 304 -9.47 -6.77 -21.87
N GLU A 305 -9.00 -7.80 -22.55
CA GLU A 305 -9.23 -9.20 -22.18
C GLU A 305 -8.25 -9.61 -21.08
N TRP A 306 -8.71 -10.44 -20.15
CA TRP A 306 -7.93 -10.91 -19.02
C TRP A 306 -8.27 -12.34 -18.63
N LYS A 307 -7.34 -13.01 -17.98
CA LYS A 307 -7.45 -14.36 -17.42
C LYS A 307 -6.77 -14.46 -16.06
N ASN A 308 -6.91 -15.59 -15.42
CA ASN A 308 -6.22 -15.91 -14.17
C ASN A 308 -4.71 -15.59 -14.24
N GLY A 309 -4.20 -14.89 -13.25
CA GLY A 309 -2.80 -14.45 -13.12
C GLY A 309 -2.50 -13.09 -13.75
N ASP A 310 -3.39 -12.54 -14.57
CA ASP A 310 -3.22 -11.20 -15.13
C ASP A 310 -3.45 -10.12 -14.07
N THR A 311 -2.91 -8.93 -14.33
CA THR A 311 -3.14 -7.75 -13.52
C THR A 311 -3.71 -6.62 -14.38
N LEU A 312 -4.80 -6.02 -13.90
CA LEU A 312 -5.38 -4.81 -14.48
C LEU A 312 -5.05 -3.60 -13.60
N VAL A 313 -4.83 -2.48 -14.24
CA VAL A 313 -4.59 -1.18 -13.59
C VAL A 313 -5.65 -0.20 -14.06
N ILE A 314 -6.41 0.33 -13.13
CA ILE A 314 -7.46 1.30 -13.43
C ILE A 314 -6.88 2.72 -13.25
N PRO A 315 -6.75 3.49 -14.33
CA PRO A 315 -6.32 4.88 -14.23
C PRO A 315 -7.31 5.69 -13.40
N VAL A 316 -6.78 6.64 -12.63
CA VAL A 316 -7.59 7.50 -11.78
C VAL A 316 -8.69 8.19 -12.59
N PHE A 317 -9.93 8.04 -12.14
CA PHE A 317 -11.15 8.59 -12.71
C PHE A 317 -11.55 8.02 -14.08
N ALA A 318 -10.98 6.90 -14.50
CA ALA A 318 -11.41 6.18 -15.71
C ALA A 318 -12.72 5.40 -15.43
N TRP A 319 -13.70 5.50 -16.33
CA TRP A 319 -14.85 4.60 -16.33
C TRP A 319 -14.38 3.18 -16.55
N HIS A 320 -14.86 2.25 -15.72
CA HIS A 320 -14.53 0.84 -15.88
C HIS A 320 -15.68 -0.08 -15.48
N GLN A 321 -15.69 -1.24 -16.10
CA GLN A 321 -16.64 -2.32 -15.88
C GLN A 321 -15.99 -3.65 -16.26
N HIS A 322 -16.22 -4.71 -15.46
CA HIS A 322 -15.64 -6.02 -15.67
C HIS A 322 -16.72 -7.03 -16.06
N PHE A 323 -16.42 -7.91 -17.01
CA PHE A 323 -17.32 -8.91 -17.58
C PHE A 323 -16.69 -10.29 -17.44
N ASN A 324 -17.31 -11.20 -16.71
CA ASN A 324 -16.88 -12.59 -16.60
C ASN A 324 -17.46 -13.40 -17.74
N THR A 325 -16.61 -13.94 -18.60
CA THR A 325 -17.00 -14.82 -19.73
C THR A 325 -16.76 -16.29 -19.46
N SER A 326 -16.16 -16.60 -18.31
CA SER A 326 -15.86 -17.98 -17.92
C SER A 326 -17.07 -18.72 -17.35
N LYS A 327 -16.90 -20.03 -17.13
CA LYS A 327 -17.89 -20.89 -16.49
C LYS A 327 -17.74 -20.93 -14.96
N GLU A 328 -16.74 -20.27 -14.43
CA GLU A 328 -16.49 -20.16 -12.99
C GLU A 328 -16.64 -18.71 -12.50
N THR A 329 -16.76 -18.52 -11.19
CA THR A 329 -16.77 -17.18 -10.60
C THR A 329 -15.39 -16.54 -10.78
N ALA A 330 -15.34 -15.42 -11.49
CA ALA A 330 -14.13 -14.61 -11.53
C ALA A 330 -13.90 -13.94 -10.17
N ARG A 331 -12.66 -13.99 -9.71
CA ARG A 331 -12.26 -13.41 -8.41
C ARG A 331 -11.05 -12.51 -8.60
N PHE A 332 -11.13 -11.33 -8.00
CA PHE A 332 -10.11 -10.28 -8.06
C PHE A 332 -9.58 -9.98 -6.67
N LEU A 333 -8.27 -9.81 -6.56
CA LEU A 333 -7.63 -9.13 -5.43
C LEU A 333 -7.44 -7.66 -5.83
N VAL A 334 -8.08 -6.77 -5.11
CA VAL A 334 -8.15 -5.34 -5.45
C VAL A 334 -7.40 -4.53 -4.41
N HIS A 335 -6.41 -3.76 -4.86
CA HIS A 335 -5.69 -2.79 -4.03
C HIS A 335 -6.04 -1.38 -4.45
N THR A 336 -6.30 -0.51 -3.46
CA THR A 336 -6.66 0.90 -3.70
C THR A 336 -5.98 1.82 -2.70
N ASN A 337 -5.78 3.08 -3.07
CA ASN A 337 -5.40 4.13 -2.12
C ASN A 337 -6.62 4.90 -1.58
N ARG A 338 -7.82 4.29 -1.62
CA ARG A 338 -9.06 4.90 -1.12
C ARG A 338 -8.94 5.43 0.32
N PRO A 339 -8.31 4.73 1.29
CA PRO A 339 -8.17 5.28 2.65
C PRO A 339 -7.42 6.62 2.70
N CYS A 340 -6.41 6.80 1.85
CA CYS A 340 -5.69 8.06 1.72
C CYS A 340 -6.61 9.16 1.18
N MET A 341 -7.37 8.88 0.12
CA MET A 341 -8.28 9.85 -0.48
C MET A 341 -9.42 10.22 0.48
N GLU A 342 -9.95 9.27 1.25
CA GLU A 342 -10.93 9.55 2.31
C GLU A 342 -10.34 10.47 3.39
N SER A 343 -9.13 10.17 3.89
CA SER A 343 -8.49 10.93 4.97
C SER A 343 -8.15 12.37 4.58
N THR A 344 -7.90 12.61 3.28
CA THR A 344 -7.58 13.93 2.73
C THR A 344 -8.81 14.66 2.18
N GLY A 345 -10.00 14.06 2.25
CA GLY A 345 -11.25 14.67 1.76
C GLY A 345 -11.43 14.67 0.24
N TYR A 346 -10.58 13.94 -0.50
CA TYR A 346 -10.64 13.87 -1.97
C TYR A 346 -11.41 12.65 -2.49
N ILE A 347 -12.22 12.00 -1.68
CA ILE A 347 -13.01 10.86 -2.13
C ILE A 347 -14.12 11.31 -3.10
N HIS A 348 -14.16 10.71 -4.27
CA HIS A 348 -15.26 10.89 -5.21
C HIS A 348 -15.43 9.63 -6.05
N THR A 349 -16.66 9.13 -6.09
CA THR A 349 -17.05 7.97 -6.88
C THR A 349 -18.32 8.28 -7.63
N GLN A 350 -18.39 7.89 -8.89
CA GLN A 350 -19.59 7.97 -9.72
C GLN A 350 -20.01 6.55 -10.13
N GLN A 351 -21.28 6.26 -10.00
CA GLN A 351 -21.89 5.01 -10.38
C GLN A 351 -22.65 5.17 -11.70
N GLY A 352 -22.46 4.24 -12.61
CA GLY A 352 -23.26 4.05 -13.79
C GLY A 352 -24.29 2.94 -13.58
N GLU A 353 -24.38 1.99 -14.52
CA GLU A 353 -25.25 0.83 -14.36
C GLU A 353 -24.73 -0.07 -13.22
N PRO A 354 -25.65 -0.56 -12.36
CA PRO A 354 -25.26 -1.49 -11.31
C PRO A 354 -24.85 -2.85 -11.88
N ALA A 355 -24.24 -3.69 -11.03
CA ALA A 355 -23.99 -5.09 -11.33
C ALA A 355 -25.30 -5.80 -11.66
N ASP A 356 -25.24 -6.81 -12.54
CA ASP A 356 -26.42 -7.60 -12.97
C ASP A 356 -26.63 -8.88 -12.12
N TYR A 357 -26.08 -8.89 -10.90
CA TYR A 357 -26.22 -9.98 -9.92
C TYR A 357 -26.22 -9.42 -8.49
N GLU A 358 -26.75 -10.20 -7.56
CA GLU A 358 -26.78 -9.90 -6.11
C GLU A 358 -25.71 -10.71 -5.34
#